data_417a821f9585a6a49569af017b2806ab
#
_entry.id   417a821f9585a6a49569af017b2806ab
#
_cell.length_a   1.000
_cell.length_b   1.000
_cell.length_c   1.000
_cell.angle_alpha   90.00
_cell.angle_beta   90.00
_cell.angle_gamma   90.00
#
_symmetry.space_group_name_H-M   'P 1'
#
loop_
_entity.id
_entity.type
_entity.pdbx_description
1 polymer ?
#
loop_
_entity_poly.entity_id
_entity_poly.type
_entity_poly.pdbx_seq_one_letter_code
_entity_poly.pdbx_strand_id
1 'polypeptide(L)' 'MTKNETIALIIEHLVMQGYSDADKFVTYATTILPMMSTEELQAELACLEDEV' A
#
# COMPACT_ATOMS: atom_id res chain seq x y z
N MET A 1 9.94 -8.73 7.59
CA MET A 1 8.86 -8.63 6.59
C MET A 1 9.45 -8.33 5.22
N THR A 2 9.04 -9.07 4.21
CA THR A 2 9.54 -8.85 2.85
C THR A 2 8.84 -7.64 2.22
N LYS A 3 9.44 -7.12 1.14
CA LYS A 3 8.84 -6.02 0.39
C LYS A 3 7.44 -6.39 -0.11
N ASN A 4 7.28 -7.60 -0.63
CA ASN A 4 5.98 -8.05 -1.13
C ASN A 4 4.94 -8.14 -0.03
N GLU A 5 5.32 -8.57 1.15
CA GLU A 5 4.40 -8.62 2.29
C GLU A 5 3.96 -7.22 2.72
N THR A 6 4.90 -6.26 2.72
CA THR A 6 4.57 -4.87 3.04
C THR A 6 3.59 -4.29 2.03
N ILE A 7 3.84 -4.54 0.74
CA ILE A 7 2.94 -4.09 -0.33
C ILE A 7 1.55 -4.68 -0.15
N ALA A 8 1.47 -5.98 0.16
CA ALA A 8 0.19 -6.64 0.37
C ALA A 8 -0.59 -6.02 1.53
N LEU A 9 0.09 -5.69 2.62
CA LEU A 9 -0.54 -5.05 3.77
C LEU A 9 -1.04 -3.65 3.44
N ILE A 10 -0.28 -2.89 2.67
CA ILE A 10 -0.71 -1.56 2.22
C ILE A 10 -1.98 -1.66 1.39
N ILE A 11 -2.01 -2.59 0.45
CA ILE A 11 -3.19 -2.81 -0.39
C ILE A 11 -4.40 -3.18 0.45
N GLU A 12 -4.20 -4.06 1.43
CA GLU A 12 -5.27 -4.48 2.33
C GLU A 12 -5.84 -3.30 3.11
N HIS A 13 -4.99 -2.43 3.65
CA HIS A 13 -5.44 -1.24 4.36
C HIS A 13 -6.24 -0.30 3.45
N LEU A 14 -5.79 -0.09 2.23
CA LEU A 14 -6.48 0.77 1.28
C LEU A 14 -7.86 0.21 0.93
N VAL A 15 -7.96 -1.09 0.74
CA VAL A 15 -9.25 -1.74 0.48
C VAL A 15 -10.19 -1.56 1.68
N MET A 16 -9.68 -1.72 2.88
CA MET A 16 -10.49 -1.56 4.09
C MET A 16 -10.97 -0.13 4.31
N GLN A 17 -10.23 0.85 3.79
CA GLN A 17 -10.64 2.25 3.86
C GLN A 17 -11.69 2.62 2.81
N GLY A 18 -12.10 1.66 1.98
CA GLY A 18 -13.14 1.90 1.00
C GLY A 18 -12.65 2.53 -0.30
N TYR A 19 -11.40 2.30 -0.65
CA TYR A 19 -10.84 2.80 -1.90
C TYR A 19 -11.57 2.16 -3.06
N SER A 20 -12.32 2.94 -3.83
CA SER A 20 -13.28 2.40 -4.80
C SER A 20 -12.89 2.59 -6.26
N ASP A 21 -11.85 3.37 -6.57
CA ASP A 21 -11.40 3.56 -7.95
C ASP A 21 -10.47 2.41 -8.34
N ALA A 22 -11.05 1.35 -8.90
CA ALA A 22 -10.33 0.12 -9.16
C ALA A 22 -9.16 0.31 -10.13
N ASP A 23 -9.33 1.11 -11.17
CA ASP A 23 -8.28 1.29 -12.17
C ASP A 23 -7.07 2.03 -11.59
N LYS A 24 -7.32 3.12 -10.88
CA LYS A 24 -6.25 3.88 -10.23
C LYS A 24 -5.60 3.07 -9.12
N PHE A 25 -6.39 2.31 -8.37
CA PHE A 25 -5.89 1.46 -7.30
C PHE A 25 -4.94 0.39 -7.86
N VAL A 26 -5.33 -0.29 -8.92
CA VAL A 26 -4.51 -1.32 -9.55
C VAL A 26 -3.20 -0.72 -10.10
N THR A 27 -3.31 0.44 -10.77
CA THR A 27 -2.13 1.12 -11.29
C THR A 27 -1.18 1.50 -10.15
N TYR A 28 -1.71 2.07 -9.07
CA TYR A 28 -0.90 2.41 -7.90
C TYR A 28 -0.20 1.17 -7.33
N ALA A 29 -0.95 0.11 -7.11
CA ALA A 29 -0.43 -1.10 -6.48
C ALA A 29 0.59 -1.83 -7.35
N THR A 30 0.41 -1.81 -8.67
CA THR A 30 1.29 -2.56 -9.58
C THR A 30 2.44 -1.76 -10.14
N THR A 31 2.38 -0.42 -10.06
CA THR A 31 3.40 0.46 -10.65
C THR A 31 4.15 1.25 -9.58
N ILE A 32 3.41 1.95 -8.72
CA ILE A 32 4.01 2.87 -7.75
C ILE A 32 4.65 2.11 -6.57
N LEU A 33 3.90 1.22 -5.96
CA LEU A 33 4.39 0.51 -4.77
C LEU A 33 5.65 -0.31 -5.03
N PRO A 34 5.78 -1.06 -6.15
CA PRO A 34 7.00 -1.80 -6.41
C PRO A 34 8.22 -0.93 -6.66
N MET A 35 8.03 0.33 -7.05
CA MET A 35 9.12 1.27 -7.27
C MET A 35 9.64 1.91 -6.00
N MET A 36 8.88 1.84 -4.91
CA MET A 36 9.27 2.39 -3.64
C MET A 36 10.28 1.48 -2.92
N SER A 37 11.16 2.08 -2.14
CA SER A 37 12.08 1.31 -1.30
C SER A 37 11.33 0.65 -0.15
N THR A 38 11.94 -0.37 0.47
CA THR A 38 11.34 -1.04 1.63
C THR A 38 11.05 -0.04 2.75
N GLU A 39 11.97 0.89 2.99
CA GLU A 39 11.79 1.91 4.03
C GLU A 39 10.60 2.82 3.74
N GLU A 40 10.44 3.22 2.49
CA GLU A 40 9.32 4.05 2.08
C GLU A 40 8.00 3.30 2.23
N LEU A 41 7.98 2.03 1.87
CA LEU A 41 6.79 1.20 2.03
C LEU A 41 6.41 1.03 3.49
N GLN A 42 7.41 0.82 4.36
CA GLN A 42 7.15 0.69 5.79
C GLN A 42 6.61 1.99 6.39
N ALA A 43 7.12 3.14 5.94
CA ALA A 43 6.62 4.44 6.38
C ALA A 43 5.17 4.65 5.95
N GLU A 44 4.86 4.27 4.72
CA GLU A 44 3.49 4.36 4.20
C GLU A 44 2.53 3.49 5.01
N LEU A 45 2.94 2.25 5.27
CA LEU A 45 2.13 1.34 6.07
C LEU A 45 1.89 1.88 7.46
N ALA A 46 2.92 2.44 8.10
CA ALA A 46 2.79 3.03 9.43
C ALA A 46 1.80 4.19 9.43
N CYS A 47 1.82 5.03 8.39
CA CYS A 47 0.85 6.12 8.25
C CYS A 47 -0.57 5.59 8.14
N LEU A 48 -0.78 4.53 7.37
CA LEU A 48 -2.11 3.94 7.21
C LEU A 48 -2.60 3.33 8.51
N GLU A 49 -1.71 2.70 9.27
CA GLU A 49 -2.09 2.12 10.57
C GLU A 49 -2.44 3.20 11.59
N ASP A 50 -1.77 4.35 11.54
CA ASP A 50 -2.03 5.45 12.47
C ASP A 50 -3.37 6.15 12.21
N GLU A 51 -3.92 6.01 11.02
CA GLU A 51 -5.18 6.66 10.66
C GLU A 51 -6.41 5.90 11.14
N VAL A 52 -6.23 4.77 11.74
CA VAL A 52 -7.34 3.93 12.23
C VAL A 52 -7.92 4.42 13.54
#